data_a64e7d746b05ac8faa07f049897bbeeb
#
_entry.id   a64e7d746b05ac8faa07f049897bbeeb
#
_cell.length_a   1.000
_cell.length_b   1.000
_cell.length_c   1.000
_cell.angle_alpha   90.00
_cell.angle_beta   90.00
_cell.angle_gamma   90.00
#
_symmetry.space_group_name_H-M   'P 1'
#
loop_
_entity.id
_entity.type
_entity.pdbx_description
1 polymer ?
#
loop_
_entity_poly.entity_id
_entity_poly.type
_entity_poly.pdbx_seq_one_letter_code
_entity_poly.pdbx_strand_id
1 'polypeptide(L)'
;MAKIVKMSDIADKLNVSTVTVSKALSDQKGVSDEMRAKIKKLAVEMGYQKPTARQEDRSRSFNIGVIVPEDYIEKYQTFYWEMYQEINMAAVKNNSFVMLEVLNAADEKAAIPPKLLKESKIDGLIVLGGLKSEYLKMIKEHYATPTVYLDFYDPAIKEDCVVSNSFYGSYTLTNYLFAKGHKNIGFVGTVLATKSITDRYLGYVKSLLEHGKTVREDWVLDDRDSERHNFQKFLLPEEMPTAFVCNCDIIASWVIRELNHTGYQVPEDVSVVGFDDFLYPGLCNIPMTTYAVNMTKMSETAVRLLIKKMTGGETSEGMHLIEGKFIERKSVRAI
;
A
#
# COMPACT_ATOMS: atom_id res chain seq x y z
N MET A 1 33.25 -16.15 -13.96
CA MET A 1 32.62 -14.82 -13.99
C MET A 1 33.68 -13.78 -14.27
N ALA A 2 33.51 -12.94 -15.28
CA ALA A 2 34.47 -11.87 -15.58
C ALA A 2 34.43 -10.83 -14.43
N LYS A 3 35.60 -10.47 -13.90
CA LYS A 3 35.75 -9.49 -12.81
C LYS A 3 35.32 -8.10 -13.34
N ILE A 4 34.32 -7.51 -12.73
CA ILE A 4 33.87 -6.13 -13.08
C ILE A 4 34.99 -5.17 -12.70
N VAL A 5 35.53 -4.41 -13.68
CA VAL A 5 36.58 -3.43 -13.47
C VAL A 5 36.05 -2.20 -12.77
N LYS A 6 36.70 -1.78 -11.68
CA LYS A 6 36.34 -0.60 -10.88
C LYS A 6 37.30 0.56 -11.12
N MET A 7 36.92 1.78 -10.76
CA MET A 7 37.82 2.96 -10.81
C MET A 7 39.10 2.76 -9.96
N SER A 8 38.99 1.99 -8.85
CA SER A 8 40.14 1.63 -8.03
C SER A 8 41.15 0.82 -8.82
N ASP A 9 40.75 -0.11 -9.69
CA ASP A 9 41.67 -0.95 -10.46
C ASP A 9 42.43 -0.08 -11.49
N ILE A 10 41.85 0.98 -12.02
CA ILE A 10 42.50 1.96 -12.91
C ILE A 10 43.44 2.84 -12.09
N ALA A 11 43.00 3.31 -10.91
CA ALA A 11 43.77 4.14 -10.01
C ALA A 11 45.08 3.45 -9.57
N ASP A 12 44.97 2.18 -9.17
CA ASP A 12 46.09 1.36 -8.75
C ASP A 12 47.14 1.14 -9.88
N LYS A 13 46.66 0.89 -11.12
CA LYS A 13 47.58 0.71 -12.28
C LYS A 13 48.34 1.96 -12.70
N LEU A 14 47.77 3.12 -12.46
CA LEU A 14 48.39 4.40 -12.82
C LEU A 14 48.98 5.14 -11.62
N ASN A 15 48.96 4.52 -10.43
CA ASN A 15 49.43 5.08 -9.16
C ASN A 15 48.86 6.50 -8.91
N VAL A 16 47.56 6.66 -9.10
CA VAL A 16 46.80 7.91 -8.86
C VAL A 16 45.64 7.65 -7.91
N SER A 17 45.04 8.71 -7.38
CA SER A 17 43.82 8.56 -6.55
C SER A 17 42.59 8.22 -7.41
N THR A 18 41.62 7.52 -6.83
CA THR A 18 40.32 7.27 -7.46
C THR A 18 39.57 8.57 -7.81
N VAL A 19 39.80 9.64 -7.05
CA VAL A 19 39.31 10.99 -7.33
C VAL A 19 39.92 11.55 -8.63
N THR A 20 41.19 11.31 -8.87
CA THR A 20 41.87 11.71 -10.12
C THR A 20 41.27 10.96 -11.31
N VAL A 21 41.04 9.66 -11.18
CA VAL A 21 40.39 8.85 -12.23
C VAL A 21 38.98 9.35 -12.51
N SER A 22 38.17 9.62 -11.47
CA SER A 22 36.83 10.14 -11.59
C SER A 22 36.76 11.47 -12.32
N LYS A 23 37.65 12.44 -11.95
CA LYS A 23 37.75 13.74 -12.60
C LYS A 23 38.18 13.62 -14.07
N ALA A 24 39.11 12.73 -14.38
CA ALA A 24 39.56 12.47 -15.75
C ALA A 24 38.46 11.90 -16.65
N LEU A 25 37.71 10.91 -16.15
CA LEU A 25 36.61 10.26 -16.88
C LEU A 25 35.36 11.15 -17.00
N SER A 26 35.25 12.20 -16.15
CA SER A 26 34.13 13.17 -16.17
C SER A 26 34.52 14.53 -16.78
N ASP A 27 35.71 14.63 -17.36
CA ASP A 27 36.24 15.87 -17.98
C ASP A 27 36.29 17.07 -17.02
N GLN A 28 36.37 16.84 -15.72
CA GLN A 28 36.47 17.93 -14.73
C GLN A 28 37.89 18.51 -14.65
N LYS A 29 37.97 19.78 -14.21
CA LYS A 29 39.26 20.48 -14.00
C LYS A 29 40.07 19.82 -12.86
N GLY A 30 41.40 19.96 -12.94
CA GLY A 30 42.35 19.46 -11.92
C GLY A 30 43.06 18.16 -12.27
N VAL A 31 43.03 17.75 -13.52
CA VAL A 31 43.82 16.64 -14.09
C VAL A 31 44.47 17.15 -15.39
N SER A 32 45.79 16.93 -15.55
CA SER A 32 46.47 17.32 -16.79
C SER A 32 45.95 16.55 -17.99
N ASP A 33 46.04 17.15 -19.18
CA ASP A 33 45.55 16.54 -20.42
C ASP A 33 46.25 15.23 -20.75
N GLU A 34 47.55 15.14 -20.48
CA GLU A 34 48.32 13.92 -20.66
C GLU A 34 47.85 12.77 -19.73
N MET A 35 47.60 13.09 -18.44
CA MET A 35 47.12 12.09 -17.48
C MET A 35 45.67 11.70 -17.80
N ARG A 36 44.85 12.65 -18.23
CA ARG A 36 43.47 12.38 -18.67
C ARG A 36 43.45 11.40 -19.85
N ALA A 37 44.29 11.61 -20.85
CA ALA A 37 44.43 10.73 -22.01
C ALA A 37 44.84 9.32 -21.58
N LYS A 38 45.84 9.19 -20.67
CA LYS A 38 46.31 7.91 -20.15
C LYS A 38 45.19 7.17 -19.40
N ILE A 39 44.43 7.87 -18.55
CA ILE A 39 43.33 7.27 -17.80
C ILE A 39 42.21 6.80 -18.75
N LYS A 40 41.79 7.62 -19.72
CA LYS A 40 40.74 7.25 -20.70
C LYS A 40 41.16 6.04 -21.53
N LYS A 41 42.44 5.99 -22.00
CA LYS A 41 42.95 4.86 -22.76
C LYS A 41 42.94 3.59 -21.94
N LEU A 42 43.49 3.62 -20.72
CA LEU A 42 43.52 2.46 -19.84
C LEU A 42 42.12 1.97 -19.43
N ALA A 43 41.14 2.88 -19.23
CA ALA A 43 39.76 2.54 -18.95
C ALA A 43 39.13 1.70 -20.08
N VAL A 44 39.41 2.07 -21.35
CA VAL A 44 38.94 1.33 -22.54
C VAL A 44 39.62 -0.03 -22.61
N GLU A 45 40.96 -0.08 -22.43
CA GLU A 45 41.73 -1.31 -22.49
C GLU A 45 41.33 -2.34 -21.40
N MET A 46 40.95 -1.86 -20.23
CA MET A 46 40.48 -2.71 -19.11
C MET A 46 38.97 -3.07 -19.24
N GLY A 47 38.25 -2.49 -20.21
CA GLY A 47 36.83 -2.70 -20.36
C GLY A 47 35.99 -2.03 -19.27
N TYR A 48 36.52 -0.94 -18.67
CA TYR A 48 35.76 -0.15 -17.71
C TYR A 48 34.57 0.51 -18.39
N GLN A 49 33.40 0.19 -17.91
CA GLN A 49 32.15 0.88 -18.31
C GLN A 49 31.79 1.91 -17.22
N LYS A 50 31.74 3.20 -17.62
CA LYS A 50 31.25 4.23 -16.71
C LYS A 50 29.80 3.88 -16.34
N PRO A 51 29.47 3.74 -15.05
CA PRO A 51 28.08 3.50 -14.67
C PRO A 51 27.21 4.62 -15.27
N THR A 52 26.17 4.24 -15.98
CA THR A 52 25.16 5.20 -16.40
C THR A 52 24.42 5.68 -15.16
N ALA A 53 23.89 6.92 -15.16
CA ALA A 53 23.10 7.45 -14.01
C ALA A 53 22.05 6.44 -13.50
N ARG A 54 21.56 5.59 -14.41
CA ARG A 54 20.64 4.48 -14.10
C ARG A 54 21.31 3.28 -13.41
N GLN A 55 22.65 3.13 -13.51
CA GLN A 55 23.44 2.09 -12.82
C GLN A 55 23.99 2.61 -11.48
N GLU A 56 24.32 3.89 -11.38
CA GLU A 56 24.67 4.54 -10.09
C GLU A 56 23.48 4.55 -9.14
N ASP A 57 22.28 4.81 -9.65
CA ASP A 57 21.03 4.74 -8.91
C ASP A 57 20.74 3.33 -8.37
N ARG A 58 21.06 2.28 -9.14
CA ARG A 58 20.90 0.87 -8.71
C ARG A 58 21.96 0.39 -7.70
N SER A 59 23.07 1.09 -7.55
CA SER A 59 24.12 0.76 -6.57
C SER A 59 23.88 1.45 -5.22
N ARG A 60 23.02 2.45 -5.18
CA ARG A 60 22.69 3.19 -3.95
C ARG A 60 21.75 2.38 -3.09
N SER A 61 22.12 2.15 -1.85
CA SER A 61 21.28 1.50 -0.85
C SER A 61 20.60 2.56 0.00
N PHE A 62 19.30 2.37 0.29
CA PHE A 62 18.52 3.25 1.13
C PHE A 62 17.96 2.53 2.35
N ASN A 63 17.80 3.26 3.44
CA ASN A 63 17.08 2.84 4.62
C ASN A 63 15.65 3.42 4.55
N ILE A 64 14.68 2.58 4.27
CA ILE A 64 13.27 2.95 4.18
C ILE A 64 12.63 2.72 5.54
N GLY A 65 12.08 3.77 6.16
CA GLY A 65 11.22 3.64 7.32
C GLY A 65 9.79 3.29 6.93
N VAL A 66 9.16 2.41 7.68
CA VAL A 66 7.72 2.14 7.60
C VAL A 66 7.14 2.42 8.97
N ILE A 67 6.18 3.33 9.04
CA ILE A 67 5.38 3.53 10.26
C ILE A 67 3.96 3.02 10.03
N VAL A 68 3.41 2.37 11.03
CA VAL A 68 2.06 1.78 10.99
C VAL A 68 1.41 1.92 12.37
N PRO A 69 0.11 2.29 12.46
CA PRO A 69 -0.61 2.29 13.74
C PRO A 69 -0.66 0.90 14.37
N GLU A 70 -0.56 0.82 15.69
CA GLU A 70 -0.60 -0.44 16.44
C GLU A 70 -1.88 -1.24 16.20
N ASP A 71 -3.03 -0.57 16.06
CA ASP A 71 -4.33 -1.18 15.82
C ASP A 71 -4.36 -2.05 14.54
N TYR A 72 -3.47 -1.80 13.59
CA TYR A 72 -3.40 -2.54 12.34
C TYR A 72 -2.51 -3.79 12.38
N ILE A 73 -1.67 -3.95 13.42
CA ILE A 73 -0.67 -5.04 13.50
C ILE A 73 -0.83 -5.92 14.76
N GLU A 74 -1.67 -5.52 15.75
CA GLU A 74 -1.58 -5.96 17.14
C GLU A 74 -1.67 -7.47 17.44
N LYS A 75 -2.30 -8.33 16.69
CA LYS A 75 -2.56 -9.68 17.27
C LYS A 75 -2.29 -10.91 16.41
N TYR A 76 -2.20 -10.77 15.11
CA TYR A 76 -2.04 -11.91 14.18
C TYR A 76 -1.40 -11.45 12.87
N GLN A 77 -1.22 -12.37 11.92
CA GLN A 77 -0.94 -11.98 10.52
C GLN A 77 -2.12 -11.15 10.00
N THR A 78 -1.95 -9.83 9.99
CA THR A 78 -2.97 -8.90 9.50
C THR A 78 -2.73 -8.58 8.03
N PHE A 79 -3.73 -8.01 7.36
CA PHE A 79 -3.61 -7.43 6.03
C PHE A 79 -2.39 -6.48 5.93
N TYR A 80 -2.18 -5.64 6.92
CA TYR A 80 -1.06 -4.69 6.96
C TYR A 80 0.30 -5.36 7.24
N TRP A 81 0.30 -6.48 7.96
CA TRP A 81 1.52 -7.27 8.13
C TRP A 81 1.97 -7.89 6.80
N GLU A 82 1.04 -8.41 6.01
CA GLU A 82 1.32 -8.96 4.69
C GLU A 82 1.79 -7.85 3.73
N MET A 83 1.13 -6.69 3.76
CA MET A 83 1.56 -5.52 2.98
C MET A 83 2.96 -5.03 3.37
N TYR A 84 3.32 -5.06 4.67
CA TYR A 84 4.68 -4.78 5.12
C TYR A 84 5.70 -5.77 4.55
N GLN A 85 5.36 -7.06 4.50
CA GLN A 85 6.23 -8.07 3.87
C GLN A 85 6.45 -7.78 2.39
N GLU A 86 5.41 -7.38 1.67
CA GLU A 86 5.51 -6.97 0.26
C GLU A 86 6.37 -5.71 0.08
N ILE A 87 6.27 -4.73 0.98
CA ILE A 87 7.17 -3.55 1.00
C ILE A 87 8.62 -4.01 1.16
N ASN A 88 8.88 -4.91 2.11
CA ASN A 88 10.24 -5.41 2.35
C ASN A 88 10.79 -6.15 1.12
N MET A 89 9.99 -7.01 0.48
CA MET A 89 10.40 -7.69 -0.76
C MET A 89 10.68 -6.69 -1.89
N ALA A 90 9.84 -5.67 -2.05
CA ALA A 90 10.04 -4.62 -3.04
C ALA A 90 11.31 -3.80 -2.76
N ALA A 91 11.59 -3.46 -1.51
CA ALA A 91 12.79 -2.73 -1.10
C ALA A 91 14.06 -3.53 -1.38
N VAL A 92 14.09 -4.82 -1.01
CA VAL A 92 15.24 -5.72 -1.27
C VAL A 92 15.53 -5.83 -2.77
N LYS A 93 14.50 -5.95 -3.63
CA LYS A 93 14.66 -5.93 -5.10
C LYS A 93 15.33 -4.63 -5.60
N ASN A 94 15.21 -3.54 -4.84
CA ASN A 94 15.79 -2.23 -5.13
C ASN A 94 17.01 -1.91 -4.27
N ASN A 95 17.71 -2.94 -3.76
CA ASN A 95 18.94 -2.81 -2.94
C ASN A 95 18.76 -1.90 -1.71
N SER A 96 17.59 -1.95 -1.06
CA SER A 96 17.25 -1.11 0.08
C SER A 96 16.83 -1.95 1.28
N PHE A 97 16.95 -1.37 2.48
CA PHE A 97 16.55 -1.99 3.74
C PHE A 97 15.29 -1.34 4.27
N VAL A 98 14.52 -2.11 5.04
CA VAL A 98 13.28 -1.61 5.67
C VAL A 98 13.39 -1.69 7.17
N MET A 99 13.00 -0.62 7.85
CA MET A 99 12.86 -0.54 9.30
C MET A 99 11.40 -0.24 9.64
N LEU A 100 10.79 -1.08 10.47
CA LEU A 100 9.41 -0.93 10.93
C LEU A 100 9.37 -0.24 12.29
N GLU A 101 8.50 0.76 12.44
CA GLU A 101 8.11 1.33 13.72
C GLU A 101 6.59 1.28 13.86
N VAL A 102 6.13 0.62 14.91
CA VAL A 102 4.71 0.56 15.26
C VAL A 102 4.38 1.77 16.13
N LEU A 103 3.44 2.59 15.68
CA LEU A 103 3.02 3.80 16.34
C LEU A 103 1.85 3.52 17.26
N ASN A 104 2.00 3.74 18.55
CA ASN A 104 0.89 3.61 19.48
C ASN A 104 -0.03 4.85 19.48
N ALA A 105 -1.29 4.66 19.82
CA ALA A 105 -2.31 5.70 19.79
C ALA A 105 -2.01 6.87 20.74
N ALA A 106 -1.27 6.65 21.83
CA ALA A 106 -0.89 7.69 22.77
C ALA A 106 0.17 8.63 22.16
N ASP A 107 1.17 8.08 21.47
CA ASP A 107 2.20 8.86 20.78
C ASP A 107 1.60 9.67 19.63
N GLU A 108 0.70 9.06 18.84
CA GLU A 108 -0.03 9.81 17.80
C GLU A 108 -0.82 10.98 18.38
N LYS A 109 -1.59 10.74 19.46
CA LYS A 109 -2.40 11.77 20.12
C LYS A 109 -1.55 12.88 20.75
N ALA A 110 -0.38 12.54 21.29
CA ALA A 110 0.56 13.49 21.89
C ALA A 110 1.48 14.16 20.87
N ALA A 111 1.33 13.87 19.58
CA ALA A 111 2.18 14.33 18.50
C ALA A 111 3.68 14.03 18.75
N ILE A 112 3.99 12.87 19.32
CA ILE A 112 5.37 12.42 19.54
C ILE A 112 5.88 11.84 18.22
N PRO A 113 6.95 12.39 17.63
CA PRO A 113 7.43 11.92 16.34
C PRO A 113 8.06 10.53 16.44
N PRO A 114 7.98 9.72 15.35
CA PRO A 114 8.60 8.41 15.30
C PRO A 114 10.11 8.48 15.56
N LYS A 115 10.64 7.47 16.26
CA LYS A 115 12.09 7.38 16.54
C LYS A 115 12.91 7.31 15.26
N LEU A 116 12.42 6.64 14.24
CA LEU A 116 13.08 6.54 12.93
C LEU A 116 13.38 7.93 12.32
N LEU A 117 12.45 8.87 12.45
CA LEU A 117 12.64 10.26 12.02
C LEU A 117 13.52 11.04 12.98
N LYS A 118 13.22 10.96 14.28
CA LYS A 118 13.91 11.71 15.35
C LYS A 118 15.41 11.40 15.38
N GLU A 119 15.80 10.16 15.15
CA GLU A 119 17.19 9.71 15.14
C GLU A 119 17.84 9.74 13.74
N SER A 120 17.14 10.24 12.73
CA SER A 120 17.62 10.33 11.34
C SER A 120 18.18 8.99 10.82
N LYS A 121 17.47 7.88 11.09
CA LYS A 121 17.90 6.51 10.70
C LYS A 121 17.46 6.11 9.31
N ILE A 122 16.61 6.90 8.66
CA ILE A 122 15.98 6.57 7.39
C ILE A 122 16.22 7.67 6.34
N ASP A 123 16.28 7.26 5.08
CA ASP A 123 16.39 8.15 3.94
C ASP A 123 15.03 8.55 3.37
N GLY A 124 14.01 7.74 3.61
CA GLY A 124 12.63 7.97 3.19
C GLY A 124 11.62 7.19 4.04
N LEU A 125 10.37 7.63 4.02
CA LEU A 125 9.30 7.13 4.87
C LEU A 125 8.12 6.62 4.04
N ILE A 126 7.62 5.42 4.36
CA ILE A 126 6.29 4.95 3.98
C ILE A 126 5.39 5.01 5.22
N VAL A 127 4.27 5.71 5.12
CA VAL A 127 3.21 5.65 6.11
C VAL A 127 2.21 4.60 5.64
N LEU A 128 2.06 3.52 6.40
CA LEU A 128 1.22 2.38 6.06
C LEU A 128 -0.07 2.40 6.88
N GLY A 129 -1.19 2.55 6.19
CA GLY A 129 -2.49 2.76 6.86
C GLY A 129 -2.70 4.18 7.36
N GLY A 130 -3.95 4.55 7.68
CA GLY A 130 -4.35 5.91 8.00
C GLY A 130 -3.85 6.39 9.37
N LEU A 131 -3.31 7.60 9.42
CA LEU A 131 -3.00 8.38 10.61
C LEU A 131 -3.82 9.67 10.62
N LYS A 132 -3.91 10.32 11.78
CA LYS A 132 -4.61 11.60 11.91
C LYS A 132 -3.91 12.69 11.13
N SER A 133 -4.70 13.54 10.46
CA SER A 133 -4.17 14.65 9.64
C SER A 133 -3.23 15.58 10.41
N GLU A 134 -3.52 15.86 11.68
CA GLU A 134 -2.68 16.69 12.54
C GLU A 134 -1.30 16.06 12.77
N TYR A 135 -1.24 14.75 12.96
CA TYR A 135 0.01 14.02 13.13
C TYR A 135 0.84 13.99 11.85
N LEU A 136 0.20 13.72 10.72
CA LEU A 136 0.85 13.77 9.41
C LEU A 136 1.39 15.16 9.08
N LYS A 137 0.64 16.21 9.43
CA LYS A 137 1.05 17.59 9.28
C LYS A 137 2.28 17.92 10.13
N MET A 138 2.30 17.47 11.38
CA MET A 138 3.47 17.61 12.27
C MET A 138 4.71 16.95 11.66
N ILE A 139 4.58 15.70 11.14
CA ILE A 139 5.69 15.02 10.46
C ILE A 139 6.20 15.86 9.27
N LYS A 140 5.29 16.30 8.40
CA LYS A 140 5.65 17.05 7.19
C LYS A 140 6.33 18.42 7.49
N GLU A 141 5.88 19.10 8.53
CA GLU A 141 6.41 20.42 8.92
C GLU A 141 7.79 20.35 9.60
N HIS A 142 8.06 19.27 10.32
CA HIS A 142 9.29 19.15 11.11
C HIS A 142 10.37 18.26 10.46
N TYR A 143 9.99 17.43 9.49
CA TYR A 143 10.93 16.49 8.85
C TYR A 143 10.84 16.59 7.33
N ALA A 144 11.96 16.99 6.71
CA ALA A 144 12.08 17.07 5.25
C ALA A 144 12.33 15.68 4.59
N THR A 145 11.88 14.61 5.24
CA THR A 145 12.07 13.23 4.75
C THR A 145 11.09 12.93 3.63
N PRO A 146 11.56 12.49 2.47
CA PRO A 146 10.68 12.02 1.39
C PRO A 146 9.67 11.00 1.90
N THR A 147 8.40 11.23 1.63
CA THR A 147 7.30 10.41 2.20
C THR A 147 6.36 9.94 1.09
N VAL A 148 5.82 8.72 1.27
CA VAL A 148 4.74 8.14 0.46
C VAL A 148 3.71 7.51 1.39
N TYR A 149 2.43 7.76 1.13
CA TYR A 149 1.33 7.12 1.84
C TYR A 149 0.91 5.84 1.13
N LEU A 150 0.63 4.79 1.90
CA LEU A 150 0.21 3.50 1.37
C LEU A 150 -1.09 3.05 2.05
N ASP A 151 -2.08 2.71 1.23
CA ASP A 151 -3.43 2.30 1.57
C ASP A 151 -4.30 3.38 2.21
N PHE A 152 -3.89 4.64 2.13
CA PHE A 152 -4.71 5.79 2.49
C PHE A 152 -4.28 7.05 1.76
N TYR A 153 -5.10 8.10 1.84
CA TYR A 153 -4.80 9.45 1.38
C TYR A 153 -5.30 10.49 2.39
N ASP A 154 -4.66 11.64 2.42
CA ASP A 154 -5.12 12.78 3.21
C ASP A 154 -5.30 14.01 2.30
N PRO A 155 -6.53 14.56 2.19
CA PRO A 155 -6.82 15.67 1.27
C PRO A 155 -6.18 16.99 1.72
N ALA A 156 -5.82 17.13 3.00
CA ALA A 156 -5.18 18.33 3.55
C ALA A 156 -3.66 18.34 3.32
N ILE A 157 -3.07 17.17 3.00
CA ILE A 157 -1.62 17.01 2.86
C ILE A 157 -1.31 16.44 1.48
N LYS A 158 -0.70 17.28 0.65
CA LYS A 158 -0.27 16.85 -0.69
C LYS A 158 0.97 15.98 -0.58
N GLU A 159 0.78 14.66 -0.69
CA GLU A 159 1.83 13.65 -0.80
C GLU A 159 1.42 12.61 -1.84
N ASP A 160 2.41 11.91 -2.41
CA ASP A 160 2.12 10.73 -3.21
C ASP A 160 1.46 9.68 -2.32
N CYS A 161 0.32 9.18 -2.75
CA CYS A 161 -0.37 8.08 -2.08
C CYS A 161 -0.69 6.95 -3.06
N VAL A 162 -0.53 5.72 -2.59
CA VAL A 162 -0.83 4.51 -3.36
C VAL A 162 -1.99 3.81 -2.66
N VAL A 163 -3.12 3.68 -3.34
CA VAL A 163 -4.34 3.11 -2.78
C VAL A 163 -4.96 2.08 -3.72
N SER A 164 -5.68 1.11 -3.16
CA SER A 164 -6.51 0.21 -3.94
C SER A 164 -7.69 0.97 -4.55
N ASN A 165 -8.13 0.58 -5.75
CA ASN A 165 -9.34 1.12 -6.36
C ASN A 165 -10.59 0.58 -5.66
N SER A 166 -10.79 1.01 -4.41
CA SER A 166 -11.85 0.57 -3.50
C SER A 166 -13.24 0.84 -4.08
N PHE A 167 -13.43 2.02 -4.69
CA PHE A 167 -14.67 2.40 -5.34
C PHE A 167 -15.04 1.43 -6.47
N TYR A 168 -14.13 1.21 -7.41
CA TYR A 168 -14.39 0.34 -8.56
C TYR A 168 -14.56 -1.13 -8.17
N GLY A 169 -13.79 -1.60 -7.19
CA GLY A 169 -13.91 -2.96 -6.68
C GLY A 169 -15.29 -3.25 -6.09
N SER A 170 -15.78 -2.37 -5.21
CA SER A 170 -17.10 -2.50 -4.61
C SER A 170 -18.23 -2.31 -5.63
N TYR A 171 -18.08 -1.38 -6.57
CA TYR A 171 -18.97 -1.24 -7.72
C TYR A 171 -19.06 -2.53 -8.54
N THR A 172 -17.94 -3.18 -8.81
CA THR A 172 -17.88 -4.45 -9.56
C THR A 172 -18.58 -5.58 -8.81
N LEU A 173 -18.35 -5.71 -7.49
CA LEU A 173 -19.00 -6.71 -6.64
C LEU A 173 -20.52 -6.52 -6.59
N THR A 174 -20.96 -5.27 -6.48
CA THR A 174 -22.40 -4.95 -6.42
C THR A 174 -23.09 -5.25 -7.76
N ASN A 175 -22.46 -4.87 -8.88
CA ASN A 175 -22.97 -5.22 -10.22
C ASN A 175 -23.02 -6.72 -10.46
N TYR A 176 -22.04 -7.47 -9.95
CA TYR A 176 -22.06 -8.92 -10.02
C TYR A 176 -23.28 -9.51 -9.29
N LEU A 177 -23.64 -8.97 -8.10
CA LEU A 177 -24.85 -9.39 -7.40
C LEU A 177 -26.12 -9.08 -8.21
N PHE A 178 -26.22 -7.90 -8.84
CA PHE A 178 -27.31 -7.60 -9.77
C PHE A 178 -27.37 -8.57 -10.94
N ALA A 179 -26.22 -8.91 -11.54
CA ALA A 179 -26.14 -9.90 -12.63
C ALA A 179 -26.56 -11.31 -12.19
N LYS A 180 -26.45 -11.64 -10.90
CA LYS A 180 -26.97 -12.89 -10.30
C LYS A 180 -28.45 -12.81 -9.93
N GLY A 181 -29.14 -11.71 -10.21
CA GLY A 181 -30.57 -11.51 -9.98
C GLY A 181 -30.95 -10.80 -8.69
N HIS A 182 -29.99 -10.53 -7.78
CA HIS A 182 -30.24 -9.83 -6.53
C HIS A 182 -30.71 -8.39 -6.80
N LYS A 183 -31.75 -7.96 -6.13
CA LYS A 183 -32.31 -6.59 -6.23
C LYS A 183 -32.33 -5.86 -4.89
N ASN A 184 -32.25 -6.62 -3.81
CA ASN A 184 -32.25 -6.18 -2.43
C ASN A 184 -30.86 -6.50 -1.87
N ILE A 185 -29.99 -5.50 -1.85
CA ILE A 185 -28.58 -5.65 -1.51
C ILE A 185 -28.26 -4.67 -0.38
N GLY A 186 -27.70 -5.18 0.72
CA GLY A 186 -27.22 -4.39 1.85
C GLY A 186 -25.72 -4.15 1.77
N PHE A 187 -25.23 -3.20 2.58
CA PHE A 187 -23.81 -2.91 2.77
C PHE A 187 -23.42 -3.09 4.24
N VAL A 188 -22.25 -3.68 4.49
CA VAL A 188 -21.72 -3.81 5.86
C VAL A 188 -20.36 -3.13 5.94
N GLY A 189 -20.33 -2.04 6.69
CA GLY A 189 -19.14 -1.21 6.89
C GLY A 189 -19.51 0.17 7.43
N THR A 190 -18.81 0.61 8.48
CA THR A 190 -19.03 1.94 9.07
C THR A 190 -18.53 3.02 8.14
N VAL A 191 -19.47 3.71 7.50
CA VAL A 191 -19.18 4.80 6.56
C VAL A 191 -18.43 5.91 7.32
N LEU A 192 -17.40 6.49 6.70
CA LEU A 192 -16.48 7.50 7.24
C LEU A 192 -15.47 6.99 8.29
N ALA A 193 -15.52 5.74 8.73
CA ALA A 193 -14.49 5.21 9.63
C ALA A 193 -13.09 5.21 8.96
N THR A 194 -13.01 4.83 7.67
CA THR A 194 -11.81 4.98 6.85
C THR A 194 -12.16 5.49 5.46
N LYS A 195 -11.16 6.03 4.74
CA LYS A 195 -11.35 6.48 3.34
C LYS A 195 -11.73 5.29 2.44
N SER A 196 -11.06 4.15 2.60
CA SER A 196 -11.31 2.94 1.81
C SER A 196 -12.73 2.39 2.00
N ILE A 197 -13.26 2.37 3.24
CA ILE A 197 -14.64 1.95 3.51
C ILE A 197 -15.63 2.91 2.84
N THR A 198 -15.38 4.22 2.95
CA THR A 198 -16.23 5.23 2.31
C THR A 198 -16.23 5.07 0.78
N ASP A 199 -15.06 4.87 0.18
CA ASP A 199 -14.95 4.65 -1.26
C ASP A 199 -15.68 3.36 -1.70
N ARG A 200 -15.58 2.28 -0.92
CA ARG A 200 -16.32 1.02 -1.14
C ARG A 200 -17.83 1.24 -1.06
N TYR A 201 -18.30 2.00 -0.05
CA TYR A 201 -19.70 2.38 0.08
C TYR A 201 -20.18 3.18 -1.13
N LEU A 202 -19.42 4.17 -1.59
CA LEU A 202 -19.80 4.97 -2.76
C LEU A 202 -19.84 4.13 -4.05
N GLY A 203 -18.98 3.13 -4.19
CA GLY A 203 -19.04 2.16 -5.28
C GLY A 203 -20.34 1.33 -5.26
N TYR A 204 -20.75 0.87 -4.08
CA TYR A 204 -22.04 0.20 -3.87
C TYR A 204 -23.20 1.12 -4.22
N VAL A 205 -23.22 2.36 -3.72
CA VAL A 205 -24.27 3.36 -4.01
C VAL A 205 -24.38 3.63 -5.50
N LYS A 206 -23.25 3.81 -6.20
CA LYS A 206 -23.26 4.04 -7.65
C LYS A 206 -23.94 2.89 -8.39
N SER A 207 -23.63 1.65 -8.04
CA SER A 207 -24.24 0.48 -8.66
C SER A 207 -25.76 0.43 -8.41
N LEU A 208 -26.20 0.72 -7.17
CA LEU A 208 -27.64 0.81 -6.88
C LEU A 208 -28.34 1.84 -7.78
N LEU A 209 -27.79 3.05 -7.89
CA LEU A 209 -28.35 4.13 -8.70
C LEU A 209 -28.50 3.74 -10.17
N GLU A 210 -27.49 3.09 -10.75
CA GLU A 210 -27.51 2.62 -12.14
C GLU A 210 -28.58 1.54 -12.40
N HIS A 211 -28.94 0.78 -11.36
CA HIS A 211 -30.02 -0.20 -11.40
C HIS A 211 -31.37 0.33 -10.94
N GLY A 212 -31.50 1.67 -10.79
CA GLY A 212 -32.75 2.32 -10.39
C GLY A 212 -33.17 1.99 -8.96
N LYS A 213 -32.21 1.72 -8.09
CA LYS A 213 -32.40 1.45 -6.66
C LYS A 213 -31.89 2.59 -5.81
N THR A 214 -32.45 2.73 -4.62
CA THR A 214 -32.00 3.64 -3.58
C THR A 214 -31.37 2.87 -2.43
N VAL A 215 -30.49 3.50 -1.70
CA VAL A 215 -29.95 2.95 -0.46
C VAL A 215 -31.11 2.87 0.57
N ARG A 216 -31.20 1.74 1.23
CA ARG A 216 -32.02 1.57 2.43
C ARG A 216 -31.11 1.69 3.64
N GLU A 217 -31.39 2.65 4.52
CA GLU A 217 -30.56 2.95 5.68
C GLU A 217 -30.47 1.75 6.65
N ASP A 218 -31.57 1.01 6.83
CA ASP A 218 -31.64 -0.19 7.66
C ASP A 218 -30.83 -1.38 7.09
N TRP A 219 -30.35 -1.28 5.85
CA TRP A 219 -29.45 -2.27 5.22
C TRP A 219 -27.97 -1.82 5.17
N VAL A 220 -27.66 -0.67 5.76
CA VAL A 220 -26.26 -0.21 5.95
C VAL A 220 -25.88 -0.47 7.41
N LEU A 221 -25.06 -1.49 7.62
CA LEU A 221 -24.72 -1.95 8.96
C LEU A 221 -23.32 -1.48 9.35
N ASP A 222 -23.21 -0.85 10.52
CA ASP A 222 -21.91 -0.48 11.07
C ASP A 222 -21.16 -1.69 11.61
N ASP A 223 -19.90 -1.83 11.24
CA ASP A 223 -19.02 -2.93 11.64
C ASP A 223 -18.01 -2.55 12.73
N ARG A 224 -17.84 -1.27 13.00
CA ARG A 224 -16.88 -0.73 13.97
C ARG A 224 -17.34 0.59 14.54
N ASP A 225 -16.75 0.98 15.70
CA ASP A 225 -16.92 2.34 16.18
C ASP A 225 -16.14 3.33 15.31
N SER A 226 -16.69 4.54 15.14
CA SER A 226 -16.10 5.59 14.31
C SER A 226 -14.87 6.25 14.93
N GLU A 227 -14.65 6.11 16.24
CA GLU A 227 -13.59 6.79 16.97
C GLU A 227 -12.32 5.96 17.14
N ARG A 228 -12.50 4.65 17.46
CA ARG A 228 -11.42 3.74 17.82
C ARG A 228 -11.14 2.66 16.79
N HIS A 229 -11.95 2.61 15.72
CA HIS A 229 -11.90 1.57 14.70
C HIS A 229 -12.03 0.13 15.24
N ASN A 230 -12.46 -0.02 16.50
CA ASN A 230 -12.70 -1.32 17.09
C ASN A 230 -13.93 -1.95 16.43
N PHE A 231 -13.80 -3.20 16.06
CA PHE A 231 -14.93 -3.96 15.55
C PHE A 231 -16.02 -4.09 16.61
N GLN A 232 -17.26 -3.86 16.19
CA GLN A 232 -18.42 -4.01 17.04
C GLN A 232 -19.40 -5.06 16.51
N LYS A 233 -20.24 -5.59 17.41
CA LYS A 233 -21.32 -6.47 17.01
C LYS A 233 -22.37 -5.65 16.27
N PHE A 234 -22.75 -6.09 15.07
CA PHE A 234 -23.89 -5.53 14.34
C PHE A 234 -25.11 -6.45 14.48
N LEU A 235 -26.29 -5.84 14.37
CA LEU A 235 -27.56 -6.55 14.33
C LEU A 235 -28.01 -6.69 12.89
N LEU A 236 -28.49 -7.88 12.52
CA LEU A 236 -29.10 -8.09 11.23
C LEU A 236 -30.43 -7.31 11.16
N PRO A 237 -30.82 -6.78 9.99
CA PRO A 237 -32.06 -6.02 9.82
C PRO A 237 -33.27 -6.95 9.94
N GLU A 238 -34.42 -6.41 10.40
CA GLU A 238 -35.66 -7.17 10.49
C GLU A 238 -36.15 -7.67 9.13
N GLU A 239 -36.06 -6.81 8.10
CA GLU A 239 -36.30 -7.20 6.71
C GLU A 239 -34.95 -7.49 6.04
N MET A 240 -34.68 -8.76 5.79
CA MET A 240 -33.41 -9.20 5.25
C MET A 240 -33.24 -8.87 3.77
N PRO A 241 -32.11 -8.29 3.34
CA PRO A 241 -31.74 -8.24 1.94
C PRO A 241 -31.38 -9.66 1.44
N THR A 242 -31.38 -9.85 0.13
CA THR A 242 -30.98 -11.13 -0.47
C THR A 242 -29.47 -11.29 -0.62
N ALA A 243 -28.71 -10.20 -0.46
CA ALA A 243 -27.27 -10.20 -0.50
C ALA A 243 -26.66 -9.06 0.32
N PHE A 244 -25.44 -9.26 0.81
CA PHE A 244 -24.61 -8.22 1.43
C PHE A 244 -23.30 -8.01 0.68
N VAL A 245 -22.93 -6.74 0.51
CA VAL A 245 -21.59 -6.29 0.14
C VAL A 245 -20.88 -5.88 1.43
N CYS A 246 -19.86 -6.62 1.82
CA CYS A 246 -19.09 -6.35 3.02
C CYS A 246 -17.83 -5.56 2.67
N ASN A 247 -17.46 -4.61 3.55
CA ASN A 247 -16.28 -3.78 3.30
C ASN A 247 -14.97 -4.58 3.26
N CYS A 248 -14.88 -5.73 3.94
CA CYS A 248 -13.74 -6.63 3.83
C CYS A 248 -14.14 -8.09 4.12
N ASP A 249 -13.25 -9.04 3.81
CA ASP A 249 -13.51 -10.47 3.97
C ASP A 249 -13.66 -10.89 5.43
N ILE A 250 -12.96 -10.23 6.36
CA ILE A 250 -13.12 -10.48 7.79
C ILE A 250 -14.54 -10.16 8.22
N ILE A 251 -15.07 -9.02 7.83
CA ILE A 251 -16.45 -8.62 8.11
C ILE A 251 -17.44 -9.55 7.42
N ALA A 252 -17.18 -9.92 6.17
CA ALA A 252 -17.99 -10.90 5.46
C ALA A 252 -18.06 -12.25 6.22
N SER A 253 -16.95 -12.69 6.80
CA SER A 253 -16.93 -13.91 7.61
C SER A 253 -17.80 -13.80 8.89
N TRP A 254 -17.85 -12.62 9.49
CA TRP A 254 -18.68 -12.35 10.65
C TRP A 254 -20.17 -12.25 10.29
N VAL A 255 -20.48 -11.63 9.16
CA VAL A 255 -21.85 -11.60 8.59
C VAL A 255 -22.34 -13.04 8.38
N ILE A 256 -21.55 -13.90 7.75
CA ILE A 256 -21.88 -15.31 7.53
C ILE A 256 -22.11 -16.03 8.85
N ARG A 257 -21.26 -15.81 9.85
CA ARG A 257 -21.43 -16.41 11.16
C ARG A 257 -22.72 -15.96 11.85
N GLU A 258 -23.06 -14.65 11.78
CA GLU A 258 -24.28 -14.12 12.38
C GLU A 258 -25.53 -14.61 11.64
N LEU A 259 -25.49 -14.69 10.30
CA LEU A 259 -26.54 -15.30 9.49
C LEU A 259 -26.80 -16.74 9.90
N ASN A 260 -25.74 -17.56 10.02
CA ASN A 260 -25.87 -18.97 10.46
C ASN A 260 -26.44 -19.09 11.86
N HIS A 261 -26.07 -18.19 12.80
CA HIS A 261 -26.61 -18.19 14.16
C HIS A 261 -28.10 -17.87 14.22
N THR A 262 -28.60 -17.08 13.25
CA THR A 262 -30.01 -16.68 13.15
C THR A 262 -30.82 -17.59 12.21
N GLY A 263 -30.19 -18.66 11.70
CA GLY A 263 -30.86 -19.70 10.92
C GLY A 263 -30.81 -19.51 9.40
N TYR A 264 -30.19 -18.43 8.92
CA TYR A 264 -29.95 -18.23 7.47
C TYR A 264 -28.70 -18.98 7.01
N GLN A 265 -28.73 -19.49 5.79
CA GLN A 265 -27.62 -20.17 5.17
C GLN A 265 -27.04 -19.34 3.99
N VAL A 266 -25.71 -19.37 3.87
CA VAL A 266 -24.99 -18.72 2.77
C VAL A 266 -24.40 -19.81 1.87
N PRO A 267 -24.66 -19.76 0.53
CA PRO A 267 -25.40 -18.72 -0.19
C PRO A 267 -26.91 -18.99 -0.34
N GLU A 268 -27.46 -20.05 0.28
CA GLU A 268 -28.79 -20.58 0.02
C GLU A 268 -29.91 -19.57 0.30
N ASP A 269 -29.84 -18.82 1.39
CA ASP A 269 -30.82 -17.81 1.78
C ASP A 269 -30.33 -16.40 1.47
N VAL A 270 -29.04 -16.12 1.78
CA VAL A 270 -28.42 -14.80 1.60
C VAL A 270 -27.05 -14.96 0.96
N SER A 271 -26.79 -14.24 -0.10
CA SER A 271 -25.46 -14.16 -0.74
C SER A 271 -24.58 -13.13 -0.04
N VAL A 272 -23.27 -13.38 0.04
CA VAL A 272 -22.31 -12.48 0.68
C VAL A 272 -21.08 -12.32 -0.20
N VAL A 273 -20.64 -11.07 -0.41
CA VAL A 273 -19.37 -10.75 -1.05
C VAL A 273 -18.48 -9.97 -0.10
N GLY A 274 -17.18 -10.23 -0.15
CA GLY A 274 -16.17 -9.55 0.63
C GLY A 274 -15.28 -8.65 -0.20
N PHE A 275 -14.18 -8.18 0.39
CA PHE A 275 -13.15 -7.36 -0.23
C PHE A 275 -11.80 -7.69 0.42
N ASP A 276 -10.70 -7.52 -0.28
CA ASP A 276 -9.29 -7.71 0.06
C ASP A 276 -8.70 -9.03 -0.46
N ASP A 277 -9.45 -10.11 -0.56
CA ASP A 277 -9.00 -11.52 -0.71
C ASP A 277 -8.02 -11.92 0.41
N PHE A 278 -8.34 -11.46 1.62
CA PHE A 278 -7.56 -11.67 2.81
C PHE A 278 -8.44 -12.19 3.94
N LEU A 279 -8.25 -13.46 4.29
CA LEU A 279 -9.01 -14.11 5.35
C LEU A 279 -8.11 -15.07 6.12
N TYR A 280 -8.16 -15.01 7.45
CA TYR A 280 -7.44 -15.97 8.29
C TYR A 280 -7.96 -17.40 8.07
N PRO A 281 -7.06 -18.38 8.01
CA PRO A 281 -7.47 -19.78 7.92
C PRO A 281 -8.47 -20.16 9.04
N GLY A 282 -9.56 -20.78 8.68
CA GLY A 282 -10.58 -21.27 9.64
C GLY A 282 -11.62 -20.25 10.10
N LEU A 283 -11.55 -18.98 9.66
CA LEU A 283 -12.58 -18.00 10.01
C LEU A 283 -13.88 -18.19 9.22
N CYS A 284 -13.79 -18.71 8.02
CA CYS A 284 -14.95 -18.96 7.16
C CYS A 284 -14.80 -20.31 6.47
N ASN A 285 -15.86 -21.13 6.52
CA ASN A 285 -15.89 -22.44 5.85
C ASN A 285 -16.38 -22.34 4.38
N ILE A 286 -16.87 -21.17 3.96
CA ILE A 286 -17.38 -20.93 2.63
C ILE A 286 -16.34 -20.13 1.84
N PRO A 287 -15.90 -20.63 0.66
CA PRO A 287 -15.03 -19.84 -0.21
C PRO A 287 -15.70 -18.53 -0.61
N MET A 288 -15.12 -17.40 -0.19
CA MET A 288 -15.68 -16.06 -0.33
C MET A 288 -15.47 -15.51 -1.74
N THR A 289 -16.56 -15.06 -2.38
CA THR A 289 -16.48 -14.20 -3.57
C THR A 289 -16.04 -12.81 -3.13
N THR A 290 -14.96 -12.28 -3.72
CA THR A 290 -14.30 -11.09 -3.20
C THR A 290 -13.64 -10.27 -4.32
N TYR A 291 -13.17 -9.09 -3.98
CA TYR A 291 -12.28 -8.29 -4.83
C TYR A 291 -10.90 -8.24 -4.19
N ALA A 292 -9.95 -8.95 -4.81
CA ALA A 292 -8.58 -9.07 -4.31
C ALA A 292 -7.81 -7.77 -4.47
N VAL A 293 -7.21 -7.27 -3.39
CA VAL A 293 -6.28 -6.15 -3.41
C VAL A 293 -4.92 -6.62 -3.92
N ASN A 294 -4.33 -5.86 -4.84
CA ASN A 294 -3.00 -6.17 -5.36
C ASN A 294 -1.90 -5.56 -4.48
N MET A 295 -1.69 -6.14 -3.30
CA MET A 295 -0.71 -5.66 -2.30
C MET A 295 0.71 -5.59 -2.88
N THR A 296 1.12 -6.58 -3.66
CA THR A 296 2.43 -6.60 -4.34
C THR A 296 2.61 -5.37 -5.22
N LYS A 297 1.62 -5.06 -6.08
CA LYS A 297 1.71 -3.90 -6.98
C LYS A 297 1.65 -2.57 -6.23
N MET A 298 0.84 -2.49 -5.17
CA MET A 298 0.78 -1.31 -4.29
C MET A 298 2.14 -1.07 -3.64
N SER A 299 2.74 -2.07 -3.03
CA SER A 299 4.04 -2.00 -2.35
C SER A 299 5.18 -1.68 -3.31
N GLU A 300 5.25 -2.33 -4.47
CA GLU A 300 6.23 -2.03 -5.52
C GLU A 300 6.10 -0.58 -6.02
N THR A 301 4.87 -0.08 -6.15
CA THR A 301 4.63 1.30 -6.58
C THR A 301 5.06 2.29 -5.51
N ALA A 302 4.73 2.06 -4.23
CA ALA A 302 5.12 2.91 -3.12
C ALA A 302 6.66 3.00 -2.97
N VAL A 303 7.34 1.86 -2.98
CA VAL A 303 8.82 1.80 -2.90
C VAL A 303 9.47 2.51 -4.09
N ARG A 304 8.97 2.31 -5.31
CA ARG A 304 9.49 2.97 -6.51
C ARG A 304 9.30 4.49 -6.47
N LEU A 305 8.15 4.97 -6.02
CA LEU A 305 7.88 6.42 -5.85
C LEU A 305 8.81 7.01 -4.79
N LEU A 306 8.96 6.33 -3.66
CA LEU A 306 9.83 6.79 -2.59
C LEU A 306 11.28 6.86 -3.02
N ILE A 307 11.81 5.85 -3.70
CA ILE A 307 13.18 5.85 -4.24
C ILE A 307 13.36 7.00 -5.23
N LYS A 308 12.36 7.24 -6.09
CA LYS A 308 12.39 8.36 -7.03
C LYS A 308 12.48 9.72 -6.31
N LYS A 309 11.73 9.92 -5.22
CA LYS A 309 11.82 11.12 -4.36
C LYS A 309 13.20 11.24 -3.72
N MET A 310 13.74 10.16 -3.14
CA MET A 310 15.06 10.15 -2.49
C MET A 310 16.22 10.44 -3.47
N THR A 311 16.05 10.14 -4.75
CA THR A 311 17.05 10.40 -5.79
C THR A 311 16.88 11.77 -6.49
N GLY A 312 15.96 12.61 -6.02
CA GLY A 312 15.70 13.93 -6.58
C GLY A 312 14.94 13.91 -7.90
N GLY A 313 14.28 12.79 -8.23
CA GLY A 313 13.41 12.70 -9.40
C GLY A 313 12.08 13.42 -9.15
N GLU A 314 11.61 14.18 -10.13
CA GLU A 314 10.29 14.78 -10.06
C GLU A 314 9.20 13.69 -9.99
N THR A 315 8.41 13.69 -8.93
CA THR A 315 7.17 12.92 -8.85
C THR A 315 6.00 13.87 -9.10
N SER A 316 5.02 13.43 -9.88
CA SER A 316 3.73 14.11 -9.86
C SER A 316 3.07 13.77 -8.54
N GLU A 317 3.10 14.69 -7.57
CA GLU A 317 2.33 14.53 -6.34
C GLU A 317 0.88 14.15 -6.68
N GLY A 318 0.39 13.05 -6.14
CA GLY A 318 -0.95 12.61 -6.44
C GLY A 318 -1.30 11.20 -5.98
N MET A 319 -2.53 10.82 -6.33
CA MET A 319 -3.10 9.52 -6.00
C MET A 319 -2.79 8.51 -7.10
N HIS A 320 -2.17 7.40 -6.73
CA HIS A 320 -1.90 6.24 -7.58
C HIS A 320 -2.89 5.13 -7.24
N LEU A 321 -3.92 4.99 -8.07
CA LEU A 321 -4.92 3.93 -7.94
C LEU A 321 -4.37 2.63 -8.50
N ILE A 322 -4.43 1.57 -7.70
CA ILE A 322 -4.03 0.22 -8.11
C ILE A 322 -5.30 -0.64 -8.24
N GLU A 323 -5.50 -1.19 -9.42
CA GLU A 323 -6.60 -2.10 -9.65
C GLU A 323 -6.33 -3.44 -8.99
N GLY A 324 -7.37 -3.98 -8.36
CA GLY A 324 -7.42 -5.33 -7.84
C GLY A 324 -8.01 -6.30 -8.87
N LYS A 325 -8.46 -7.45 -8.40
CA LYS A 325 -9.04 -8.51 -9.24
C LYS A 325 -10.32 -9.05 -8.62
N PHE A 326 -11.40 -9.09 -9.40
CA PHE A 326 -12.60 -9.82 -9.01
C PHE A 326 -12.35 -11.33 -8.99
N ILE A 327 -12.76 -12.00 -7.90
CA ILE A 327 -12.62 -13.44 -7.72
C ILE A 327 -13.98 -14.04 -7.32
N GLU A 328 -14.57 -14.76 -8.25
CA GLU A 328 -15.81 -15.49 -8.01
C GLU A 328 -15.52 -16.80 -7.26
N ARG A 329 -16.28 -17.05 -6.20
CA ARG A 329 -16.24 -18.28 -5.41
C ARG A 329 -17.67 -18.73 -5.04
N LYS A 330 -17.86 -19.37 -3.87
CA LYS A 330 -19.11 -20.09 -3.54
C LYS A 330 -20.08 -19.32 -2.65
N SER A 331 -19.77 -18.11 -2.22
CA SER A 331 -20.60 -17.34 -1.27
C SER A 331 -21.78 -16.59 -1.94
N VAL A 332 -21.99 -16.79 -3.24
CA VAL A 332 -23.07 -16.17 -4.01
C VAL A 332 -23.80 -17.19 -4.84
N ARG A 333 -25.14 -17.17 -4.84
CA ARG A 333 -25.98 -17.92 -5.76
C ARG A 333 -26.74 -16.99 -6.71
N ALA A 334 -27.22 -17.51 -7.82
CA ALA A 334 -28.19 -16.84 -8.67
C ALA A 334 -29.63 -17.03 -8.14
N ILE A 335 -30.48 -16.01 -8.25
CA ILE A 335 -31.88 -16.03 -7.84
C ILE A 335 -32.80 -15.57 -8.97
#